data_2b925afaeee933e2a85bfe4044ffad2b
#
_entry.id   2b925afaeee933e2a85bfe4044ffad2b
#
_cell.length_a   1.000
_cell.length_b   1.000
_cell.length_c   1.000
_cell.angle_alpha   90.00
_cell.angle_beta   90.00
_cell.angle_gamma   90.00
#
_symmetry.space_group_name_H-M   'P 1'
#
loop_
_entity.id
_entity.type
_entity.pdbx_description
1 polymer ?
#
loop_
_entity_poly.entity_id
_entity_poly.type
_entity_poly.pdbx_seq_one_letter_code
_entity_poly.pdbx_strand_id
1 'polypeptide(L)'
;MKKVLALMMSFLLLAGSLNLSVAETAGNTGADTAEQGDTESPYGKPIGYIRVTVGYQVGWLPVPEKGEYSYPLEQVIPDGTHTLNVIHVSSEGVYMESSTCENQDCVEQGLVTFDNLSTRILGRFIICLPNFVSLELFTLEEVAAILAAGQEP
;
A
#
# COMPACT_ATOMS: atom_id res chain seq x y z
N MET A 1 37.65 -37.34 -2.47
CA MET A 1 37.05 -38.49 -3.20
C MET A 1 35.74 -38.86 -2.50
N LYS A 2 34.61 -38.40 -2.98
CA LYS A 2 33.28 -39.00 -2.77
C LYS A 2 32.33 -38.38 -3.81
N LYS A 3 31.93 -39.23 -4.74
CA LYS A 3 31.02 -38.93 -5.86
C LYS A 3 29.63 -38.75 -5.32
N VAL A 4 28.93 -37.65 -5.67
CA VAL A 4 27.50 -37.47 -5.45
C VAL A 4 26.79 -37.65 -6.78
N LEU A 5 25.97 -38.66 -6.80
CA LEU A 5 25.20 -39.21 -7.91
C LEU A 5 24.00 -38.25 -8.21
N ALA A 6 23.94 -37.79 -9.47
CA ALA A 6 22.81 -37.02 -9.97
C ALA A 6 21.61 -37.94 -10.23
N LEU A 7 20.49 -37.71 -9.56
CA LEU A 7 19.23 -38.41 -9.83
C LEU A 7 18.38 -37.52 -10.74
N MET A 8 18.38 -37.86 -12.03
CA MET A 8 17.44 -37.31 -13.01
C MET A 8 16.08 -37.97 -12.82
N MET A 9 15.08 -37.21 -12.32
CA MET A 9 13.68 -37.61 -12.40
C MET A 9 13.04 -36.99 -13.64
N SER A 10 12.81 -37.89 -14.61
CA SER A 10 12.05 -37.65 -15.82
C SER A 10 10.57 -37.52 -15.46
N PHE A 11 9.95 -36.33 -15.63
CA PHE A 11 8.50 -36.14 -15.44
C PHE A 11 7.81 -36.25 -16.80
N LEU A 12 7.10 -37.37 -16.97
CA LEU A 12 6.34 -37.74 -18.16
C LEU A 12 5.08 -36.82 -18.28
N LEU A 13 5.00 -36.07 -19.37
CA LEU A 13 3.82 -35.26 -19.76
C LEU A 13 2.71 -36.19 -20.21
N LEU A 14 1.61 -36.24 -19.46
CA LEU A 14 0.34 -36.78 -19.91
C LEU A 14 -0.53 -35.65 -20.42
N ALA A 15 -0.64 -35.52 -21.74
CA ALA A 15 -1.59 -34.65 -22.41
C ALA A 15 -2.99 -35.29 -22.36
N GLY A 16 -3.84 -34.75 -21.53
CA GLY A 16 -5.28 -35.08 -21.51
C GLY A 16 -6.10 -33.97 -22.16
N SER A 17 -6.49 -34.18 -23.41
CA SER A 17 -7.42 -33.31 -24.13
C SER A 17 -8.84 -33.54 -23.62
N LEU A 18 -9.41 -32.55 -22.92
CA LEU A 18 -10.85 -32.49 -22.64
C LEU A 18 -11.47 -31.45 -23.57
N ASN A 19 -12.06 -31.96 -24.67
CA ASN A 19 -12.96 -31.16 -25.49
C ASN A 19 -14.29 -31.00 -24.73
N LEU A 20 -14.57 -29.78 -24.26
CA LEU A 20 -15.89 -29.40 -23.82
C LEU A 20 -16.52 -28.50 -24.88
N SER A 21 -17.45 -29.07 -25.63
CA SER A 21 -18.29 -28.41 -26.61
C SER A 21 -19.32 -27.55 -25.88
N VAL A 22 -19.25 -26.23 -25.99
CA VAL A 22 -20.32 -25.32 -25.55
C VAL A 22 -20.83 -24.55 -26.75
N ALA A 23 -22.15 -24.61 -26.90
CA ALA A 23 -22.92 -24.06 -27.99
C ALA A 23 -22.69 -22.58 -28.22
N GLU A 24 -22.54 -22.22 -29.51
CA GLU A 24 -22.60 -20.86 -30.01
C GLU A 24 -23.97 -20.23 -29.71
N THR A 25 -23.91 -19.06 -29.04
CA THR A 25 -24.96 -18.06 -29.21
C THR A 25 -24.25 -16.79 -29.68
N ALA A 26 -24.62 -16.43 -30.93
CA ALA A 26 -24.10 -15.25 -31.62
C ALA A 26 -24.42 -13.95 -30.86
N GLY A 27 -23.47 -13.05 -30.83
CA GLY A 27 -23.76 -11.66 -30.49
C GLY A 27 -22.58 -10.83 -30.06
N ASN A 28 -22.02 -10.10 -31.01
CA ASN A 28 -21.35 -8.82 -30.92
C ASN A 28 -19.84 -8.82 -30.70
N THR A 29 -19.15 -8.67 -31.83
CA THR A 29 -17.80 -8.13 -31.98
C THR A 29 -17.69 -6.75 -31.33
N GLY A 30 -16.92 -6.66 -30.26
CA GLY A 30 -16.40 -5.45 -29.67
C GLY A 30 -15.00 -5.77 -29.18
N ALA A 31 -14.00 -5.57 -30.02
CA ALA A 31 -12.62 -5.49 -29.57
C ALA A 31 -12.49 -4.19 -28.78
N ASP A 32 -12.76 -4.22 -27.50
CA ASP A 32 -12.41 -3.13 -26.60
C ASP A 32 -10.90 -3.16 -26.41
N THR A 33 -10.23 -2.45 -27.29
CA THR A 33 -8.95 -1.82 -27.01
C THR A 33 -9.23 -0.94 -25.80
N ALA A 34 -8.74 -1.32 -24.61
CA ALA A 34 -8.74 -0.47 -23.44
C ALA A 34 -7.91 0.77 -23.80
N GLU A 35 -8.58 1.80 -24.30
CA GLU A 35 -8.08 3.17 -24.27
C GLU A 35 -7.91 3.47 -22.76
N GLN A 36 -6.66 3.47 -22.31
CA GLN A 36 -6.24 4.17 -21.11
C GLN A 36 -6.48 5.65 -21.40
N GLY A 37 -7.73 6.08 -21.25
CA GLY A 37 -8.06 7.48 -21.13
C GLY A 37 -7.33 8.00 -19.90
N ASP A 38 -6.48 9.00 -20.08
CA ASP A 38 -5.92 9.85 -19.02
C ASP A 38 -7.10 10.56 -18.32
N THR A 39 -7.83 9.82 -17.49
CA THR A 39 -8.73 10.43 -16.51
C THR A 39 -7.81 10.98 -15.43
N GLU A 40 -7.50 12.27 -15.55
CA GLU A 40 -6.77 13.01 -14.50
C GLU A 40 -7.41 12.68 -13.15
N SER A 41 -6.60 12.18 -12.21
CA SER A 41 -7.05 11.84 -10.87
C SER A 41 -7.78 13.05 -10.26
N PRO A 42 -8.93 12.87 -9.59
CA PRO A 42 -9.61 13.98 -8.91
C PRO A 42 -8.72 14.65 -7.86
N TYR A 43 -7.65 13.98 -7.44
CA TYR A 43 -6.68 14.43 -6.45
C TYR A 43 -5.44 15.12 -7.07
N GLY A 44 -5.36 15.26 -8.39
CA GLY A 44 -4.18 15.77 -9.09
C GLY A 44 -3.02 14.76 -9.06
N LYS A 45 -1.78 15.28 -9.19
CA LYS A 45 -0.56 14.46 -9.07
C LYS A 45 -0.14 14.36 -7.60
N PRO A 46 0.47 13.25 -7.18
CA PRO A 46 1.05 13.17 -5.85
C PRO A 46 2.13 14.25 -5.63
N ILE A 47 2.11 14.91 -4.48
CA ILE A 47 3.15 15.86 -4.04
C ILE A 47 4.12 15.24 -3.03
N GLY A 48 3.85 14.01 -2.60
CA GLY A 48 4.63 13.20 -1.68
C GLY A 48 3.96 11.87 -1.43
N TYR A 49 4.50 11.10 -0.52
CA TYR A 49 3.94 9.79 -0.15
C TYR A 49 4.05 9.56 1.35
N ILE A 50 3.11 8.78 1.87
CA ILE A 50 3.11 8.30 3.24
C ILE A 50 3.43 6.82 3.21
N ARG A 51 4.53 6.41 3.83
CA ARG A 51 4.82 5.01 4.09
C ARG A 51 3.99 4.56 5.27
N VAL A 52 3.13 3.57 5.04
CA VAL A 52 2.30 2.94 6.06
C VAL A 52 2.93 1.60 6.40
N THR A 53 3.37 1.43 7.64
CA THR A 53 3.89 0.16 8.12
C THR A 53 2.90 -0.46 9.10
N VAL A 54 2.53 -1.71 8.87
CA VAL A 54 1.61 -2.50 9.69
C VAL A 54 2.30 -3.79 10.08
N GLY A 55 2.81 -3.86 11.30
CA GLY A 55 3.69 -4.95 11.70
C GLY A 55 4.93 -5.03 10.80
N TYR A 56 4.97 -6.03 9.92
CA TYR A 56 6.07 -6.23 8.95
C TYR A 56 5.69 -5.86 7.51
N GLN A 57 4.46 -5.46 7.28
CA GLN A 57 3.97 -5.08 5.95
C GLN A 57 4.15 -3.59 5.73
N VAL A 58 4.53 -3.23 4.51
CA VAL A 58 4.72 -1.85 4.09
C VAL A 58 3.81 -1.55 2.90
N GLY A 59 3.14 -0.42 2.95
CA GLY A 59 2.35 0.12 1.85
C GLY A 59 2.59 1.63 1.71
N TRP A 60 2.09 2.22 0.63
CA TRP A 60 2.27 3.62 0.33
C TRP A 60 0.94 4.29 -0.02
N LEU A 61 0.69 5.45 0.56
CA LEU A 61 -0.45 6.30 0.25
C LEU A 61 0.05 7.58 -0.40
N PRO A 62 -0.51 8.02 -1.55
CA PRO A 62 -0.11 9.27 -2.17
C PRO A 62 -0.64 10.48 -1.38
N VAL A 63 0.19 11.50 -1.18
CA VAL A 63 -0.26 12.81 -0.72
C VAL A 63 -0.81 13.56 -1.93
N PRO A 64 -2.09 13.94 -1.96
CA PRO A 64 -2.72 14.56 -3.12
C PRO A 64 -2.24 16.01 -3.31
N GLU A 65 -2.20 16.47 -4.57
CA GLU A 65 -1.97 17.89 -4.87
C GLU A 65 -3.16 18.76 -4.43
N LYS A 66 -4.36 18.19 -4.50
CA LYS A 66 -5.63 18.85 -4.16
C LYS A 66 -6.62 17.88 -3.52
N GLY A 67 -7.49 18.40 -2.68
CA GLY A 67 -8.49 17.59 -2.00
C GLY A 67 -7.92 16.78 -0.84
N GLU A 68 -8.72 15.85 -0.37
CA GLU A 68 -8.43 15.02 0.79
C GLU A 68 -9.16 13.68 0.68
N TYR A 69 -8.68 12.66 1.40
CA TYR A 69 -9.35 11.38 1.54
C TYR A 69 -9.00 10.74 2.87
N SER A 70 -9.87 9.82 3.34
CA SER A 70 -9.61 8.99 4.51
C SER A 70 -9.40 7.55 4.08
N TYR A 71 -8.37 6.91 4.62
CA TYR A 71 -8.00 5.51 4.36
C TYR A 71 -8.23 4.68 5.62
N PRO A 72 -9.26 3.81 5.65
CA PRO A 72 -9.47 2.89 6.76
C PRO A 72 -8.48 1.73 6.66
N LEU A 73 -7.72 1.50 7.71
CA LEU A 73 -6.77 0.41 7.86
C LEU A 73 -7.28 -0.56 8.92
N GLU A 74 -7.87 -1.67 8.46
CA GLU A 74 -8.35 -2.74 9.32
C GLU A 74 -7.32 -3.86 9.40
N GLN A 75 -7.12 -4.41 10.58
CA GLN A 75 -6.23 -5.54 10.79
C GLN A 75 -6.65 -6.38 11.99
N VAL A 76 -6.08 -7.58 12.08
CA VAL A 76 -6.14 -8.43 13.26
C VAL A 76 -4.74 -8.52 13.84
N ILE A 77 -4.56 -8.01 15.04
CA ILE A 77 -3.27 -8.07 15.74
C ILE A 77 -3.00 -9.46 16.33
N PRO A 78 -1.75 -9.78 16.77
CA PRO A 78 -1.36 -11.14 17.14
C PRO A 78 -2.18 -11.82 18.24
N ASP A 79 -2.86 -11.07 19.09
CA ASP A 79 -3.75 -11.58 20.12
C ASP A 79 -5.18 -11.90 19.63
N GLY A 80 -5.45 -11.68 18.34
CA GLY A 80 -6.75 -11.89 17.70
C GLY A 80 -7.70 -10.69 17.78
N THR A 81 -7.27 -9.57 18.34
CA THR A 81 -8.08 -8.34 18.39
C THR A 81 -8.18 -7.68 17.01
N HIS A 82 -9.41 -7.33 16.62
CA HIS A 82 -9.66 -6.51 15.44
C HIS A 82 -9.41 -5.05 15.75
N THR A 83 -8.58 -4.41 14.94
CA THR A 83 -8.26 -2.99 15.09
C THR A 83 -8.54 -2.22 13.83
N LEU A 84 -8.89 -0.94 14.00
CA LEU A 84 -9.13 0.01 12.92
C LEU A 84 -8.34 1.28 13.22
N ASN A 85 -7.59 1.74 12.24
CA ASN A 85 -7.01 3.07 12.20
C ASN A 85 -7.54 3.79 10.96
N VAL A 86 -8.06 4.98 11.09
CA VAL A 86 -8.46 5.82 9.95
C VAL A 86 -7.40 6.89 9.74
N ILE A 87 -6.78 6.87 8.57
CA ILE A 87 -5.70 7.78 8.18
C ILE A 87 -6.29 8.85 7.28
N HIS A 88 -6.26 10.11 7.71
CA HIS A 88 -6.66 11.24 6.87
C HIS A 88 -5.46 11.81 6.13
N VAL A 89 -5.62 11.99 4.82
CA VAL A 89 -4.57 12.50 3.93
C VAL A 89 -5.13 13.66 3.11
N SER A 90 -4.45 14.79 3.15
CA SER A 90 -4.79 15.99 2.38
C SER A 90 -3.55 16.58 1.71
N SER A 91 -3.73 17.62 0.89
CA SER A 91 -2.61 18.39 0.33
C SER A 91 -1.72 19.06 1.38
N GLU A 92 -2.22 19.22 2.61
CA GLU A 92 -1.44 19.76 3.72
C GLU A 92 -0.55 18.72 4.40
N GLY A 93 -0.97 17.45 4.40
CA GLY A 93 -0.22 16.36 5.06
C GLY A 93 -1.10 15.21 5.51
N VAL A 94 -0.72 14.58 6.62
CA VAL A 94 -1.35 13.37 7.16
C VAL A 94 -1.57 13.46 8.67
N TYR A 95 -2.68 12.90 9.14
CA TYR A 95 -2.91 12.66 10.56
C TYR A 95 -3.73 11.39 10.78
N MET A 96 -3.69 10.87 12.02
CA MET A 96 -4.56 9.79 12.43
C MET A 96 -5.92 10.36 12.82
N GLU A 97 -6.92 10.16 11.99
CA GLU A 97 -8.27 10.68 12.20
C GLU A 97 -8.97 9.97 13.36
N SER A 98 -8.83 8.66 13.42
CA SER A 98 -9.36 7.85 14.53
C SER A 98 -8.59 6.54 14.68
N SER A 99 -8.71 5.93 15.85
CA SER A 99 -8.10 4.63 16.15
C SER A 99 -8.93 3.89 17.18
N THR A 100 -8.91 2.54 17.14
CA THR A 100 -9.50 1.69 18.17
C THR A 100 -8.57 1.48 19.37
N CYS A 101 -7.35 2.01 19.38
CA CYS A 101 -6.45 1.93 20.52
C CYS A 101 -7.01 2.73 21.71
N GLU A 102 -6.83 2.21 22.93
CA GLU A 102 -7.42 2.82 24.15
C GLU A 102 -6.83 4.19 24.49
N ASN A 103 -5.52 4.36 24.31
CA ASN A 103 -4.81 5.57 24.75
C ASN A 103 -4.94 6.76 23.80
N GLN A 104 -5.39 6.55 22.56
CA GLN A 104 -5.56 7.59 21.52
C GLN A 104 -4.31 8.45 21.22
N ASP A 105 -3.13 8.08 21.73
CA ASP A 105 -1.88 8.86 21.55
C ASP A 105 -1.58 9.11 20.07
N CYS A 106 -1.89 8.16 19.18
CA CYS A 106 -1.66 8.32 17.74
C CYS A 106 -2.55 9.40 17.11
N VAL A 107 -3.75 9.60 17.63
CA VAL A 107 -4.67 10.68 17.22
C VAL A 107 -4.18 12.04 17.72
N GLU A 108 -3.70 12.09 18.97
CA GLU A 108 -3.19 13.30 19.62
C GLU A 108 -1.86 13.79 19.04
N GLN A 109 -1.11 12.94 18.29
CA GLN A 109 0.10 13.37 17.60
C GLN A 109 -0.16 14.43 16.53
N GLY A 110 -1.39 14.56 16.06
CA GLY A 110 -1.85 15.62 15.18
C GLY A 110 -1.24 15.58 13.78
N LEU A 111 -1.42 16.67 13.05
CA LEU A 111 -1.06 16.79 11.63
C LEU A 111 0.46 16.82 11.43
N VAL A 112 0.94 15.99 10.49
CA VAL A 112 2.31 15.99 9.95
C VAL A 112 2.26 16.64 8.58
N THR A 113 3.04 17.71 8.40
CA THR A 113 3.19 18.43 7.12
C THR A 113 4.66 18.45 6.72
N PHE A 114 4.95 18.75 5.46
CA PHE A 114 6.35 18.93 5.01
C PHE A 114 7.07 20.07 5.75
N ASP A 115 6.32 21.08 6.22
CA ASP A 115 6.88 22.27 6.88
C ASP A 115 7.18 22.07 8.37
N ASN A 116 6.48 21.12 9.04
CA ASN A 116 6.60 20.95 10.49
C ASN A 116 7.50 19.77 10.93
N LEU A 117 8.13 19.05 10.01
CA LEU A 117 8.93 17.86 10.31
C LEU A 117 10.04 18.12 11.34
N SER A 118 10.68 19.29 11.27
CA SER A 118 11.79 19.66 12.15
C SER A 118 11.35 20.15 13.54
N THR A 119 10.09 20.51 13.71
CA THR A 119 9.55 21.07 14.96
C THR A 119 8.76 20.07 15.78
N ARG A 120 8.35 18.94 15.18
CA ARG A 120 7.63 17.89 15.86
C ARG A 120 8.57 16.96 16.62
N ILE A 121 8.12 16.45 17.78
CA ILE A 121 8.88 15.51 18.62
C ILE A 121 9.19 14.22 17.85
N LEU A 122 8.19 13.68 17.12
CA LEU A 122 8.35 12.46 16.31
C LEU A 122 8.73 12.77 14.85
N GLY A 123 9.06 14.02 14.54
CA GLY A 123 9.41 14.43 13.19
C GLY A 123 8.30 14.07 12.19
N ARG A 124 8.64 13.26 11.20
CA ARG A 124 7.75 12.81 10.11
C ARG A 124 6.80 11.67 10.46
N PHE A 125 6.86 11.17 11.72
CA PHE A 125 6.12 9.98 12.11
C PHE A 125 4.82 10.28 12.85
N ILE A 126 3.84 9.36 12.64
CA ILE A 126 2.72 9.10 13.53
C ILE A 126 2.77 7.62 13.88
N ILE A 127 2.74 7.29 15.18
CA ILE A 127 2.95 5.93 15.64
C ILE A 127 1.78 5.51 16.55
N CYS A 128 1.11 4.41 16.20
CA CYS A 128 0.12 3.71 17.00
C CYS A 128 0.72 2.38 17.47
N LEU A 129 1.37 2.38 18.62
CA LEU A 129 2.01 1.17 19.16
C LEU A 129 1.03 0.04 19.45
N PRO A 130 -0.16 0.28 20.08
CA PRO A 130 -1.10 -0.79 20.37
C PRO A 130 -1.60 -1.53 19.13
N ASN A 131 -1.72 -0.82 18.00
CA ASN A 131 -2.20 -1.38 16.75
C ASN A 131 -1.06 -1.72 15.77
N PHE A 132 0.21 -1.61 16.18
CA PHE A 132 1.39 -1.88 15.35
C PHE A 132 1.41 -1.13 14.03
N VAL A 133 0.94 0.12 14.03
CA VAL A 133 0.88 0.99 12.84
C VAL A 133 1.86 2.15 12.99
N SER A 134 2.62 2.44 11.93
CA SER A 134 3.35 3.70 11.80
C SER A 134 3.13 4.32 10.42
N LEU A 135 3.01 5.64 10.41
CA LEU A 135 2.94 6.47 9.22
C LEU A 135 4.21 7.30 9.15
N GLU A 136 4.77 7.47 7.97
CA GLU A 136 5.97 8.27 7.75
C GLU A 136 5.85 9.07 6.47
N LEU A 137 5.96 10.40 6.55
CA LEU A 137 5.79 11.31 5.41
C LEU A 137 7.09 11.50 4.64
N PHE A 138 7.05 11.31 3.31
CA PHE A 138 8.18 11.46 2.39
C PHE A 138 7.87 12.46 1.28
N THR A 139 8.87 13.26 0.92
CA THR A 139 8.83 14.07 -0.30
C THR A 139 9.01 13.19 -1.55
N LEU A 140 8.66 13.71 -2.73
CA LEU A 140 8.91 13.00 -3.99
C LEU A 140 10.39 12.72 -4.23
N GLU A 141 11.28 13.65 -3.81
CA GLU A 141 12.72 13.50 -3.96
C GLU A 141 13.25 12.33 -3.10
N GLU A 142 12.79 12.23 -1.84
CA GLU A 142 13.16 11.14 -0.95
C GLU A 142 12.69 9.79 -1.48
N VAL A 143 11.46 9.70 -2.00
CA VAL A 143 10.93 8.47 -2.61
C VAL A 143 11.75 8.10 -3.86
N ALA A 144 12.08 9.06 -4.70
CA ALA A 144 12.93 8.83 -5.86
C ALA A 144 14.31 8.30 -5.47
N ALA A 145 14.89 8.81 -4.37
CA ALA A 145 16.18 8.34 -3.84
C ALA A 145 16.08 6.90 -3.30
N ILE A 146 14.99 6.54 -2.62
CA ILE A 146 14.73 5.17 -2.13
C ILE A 146 14.66 4.18 -3.31
N LEU A 147 13.91 4.53 -4.36
CA LEU A 147 13.79 3.73 -5.58
C LEU A 147 15.13 3.57 -6.30
N ALA A 148 15.91 4.66 -6.43
CA ALA A 148 17.23 4.65 -7.06
C ALA A 148 18.24 3.78 -6.29
N ALA A 149 18.08 3.64 -4.98
CA ALA A 149 18.89 2.76 -4.14
C ALA A 149 18.51 1.28 -4.23
N GLY A 150 17.49 0.93 -5.03
CA GLY A 150 16.98 -0.45 -5.17
C GLY A 150 16.29 -0.97 -3.90
N GLN A 151 15.89 -0.08 -3.03
CA GLN A 151 15.01 -0.39 -1.91
C GLN A 151 13.58 -0.34 -2.44
N GLU A 152 12.83 -1.44 -2.29
CA GLU A 152 11.40 -1.39 -2.64
C GLU A 152 10.70 -0.35 -1.76
N PRO A 153 9.88 0.50 -2.36
CA PRO A 153 9.08 1.46 -1.63
C PRO A 153 8.02 0.77 -0.79
#